data_5fbf760f58ec6f8073dcb2dde6522a85
#
_entry.id   5fbf760f58ec6f8073dcb2dde6522a85
#
_cell.length_a   1.000
_cell.length_b   1.000
_cell.length_c   1.000
_cell.angle_alpha   90.00
_cell.angle_beta   90.00
_cell.angle_gamma   90.00
#
_symmetry.space_group_name_H-M   'P 1'
#
loop_
_entity.id
_entity.type
_entity.pdbx_description
1 polymer ?
#
loop_
_entity_poly.entity_id
_entity_poly.type
_entity_poly.pdbx_seq_one_letter_code
_entity_poly.pdbx_strand_id
1 'polypeptide(L)'
;QFYQNTNKISNLFTQFFFKKSNKLGFYLHGDVGVGKTMVLNFFYNYLNIPKQRLHFNEFMIGVHDFLHANKDKSKNENLLELFVRNLKDKVDIVYFDEFQVTNIVDAMILGKLFEIIFKNNIKIIFTSNIKIENLYKDGLQRDQFIPFIKIIEQHCIETELVIKEDYRKSGIKTLERFFYPNNEKTSFEVNQLFREITKEKKQS
;
A
#
# COMPACT_ATOMS: atom_id res chain seq x y z
N GLN A 1 -20.10 -11.00 4.56
CA GLN A 1 -19.13 -10.24 5.39
C GLN A 1 -18.05 -9.52 4.54
N PHE A 2 -17.53 -10.14 3.46
CA PHE A 2 -16.61 -9.45 2.52
C PHE A 2 -17.26 -8.19 1.94
N TYR A 3 -18.49 -8.28 1.46
CA TYR A 3 -19.26 -7.13 0.96
C TYR A 3 -19.50 -6.05 2.03
N GLN A 4 -19.67 -6.41 3.29
CA GLN A 4 -19.85 -5.43 4.37
C GLN A 4 -18.55 -4.68 4.70
N ASN A 5 -17.41 -5.36 4.69
CA ASN A 5 -16.10 -4.72 4.90
C ASN A 5 -15.69 -3.86 3.70
N THR A 6 -15.93 -4.33 2.47
CA THR A 6 -15.71 -3.53 1.25
C THR A 6 -16.61 -2.30 1.20
N ASN A 7 -17.87 -2.40 1.61
CA ASN A 7 -18.77 -1.26 1.71
C ASN A 7 -18.30 -0.25 2.75
N LYS A 8 -17.80 -0.70 3.91
CA LYS A 8 -17.21 0.18 4.93
C LYS A 8 -15.99 0.91 4.41
N ILE A 9 -15.08 0.19 3.76
CA ILE A 9 -13.87 0.76 3.15
C ILE A 9 -14.24 1.70 2.00
N SER A 10 -15.19 1.31 1.13
CA SER A 10 -15.71 2.15 0.06
C SER A 10 -16.31 3.45 0.61
N ASN A 11 -17.09 3.39 1.68
CA ASN A 11 -17.66 4.57 2.33
C ASN A 11 -16.58 5.48 2.93
N LEU A 12 -15.57 4.92 3.58
CA LEU A 12 -14.43 5.69 4.12
C LEU A 12 -13.62 6.32 2.99
N PHE A 13 -13.40 5.59 1.90
CA PHE A 13 -12.73 6.10 0.72
C PHE A 13 -13.52 7.23 0.05
N THR A 14 -14.83 7.05 -0.07
CA THR A 14 -15.73 8.09 -0.60
C THR A 14 -15.70 9.33 0.29
N GLN A 15 -15.69 9.17 1.61
CA GLN A 15 -15.54 10.29 2.54
C GLN A 15 -14.18 10.98 2.39
N PHE A 16 -13.11 10.22 2.20
CA PHE A 16 -11.77 10.76 1.99
C PHE A 16 -11.66 11.59 0.71
N PHE A 17 -12.29 11.15 -0.38
CA PHE A 17 -12.18 11.82 -1.68
C PHE A 17 -13.23 12.92 -1.91
N PHE A 18 -14.47 12.71 -1.49
CA PHE A 18 -15.61 13.54 -1.89
C PHE A 18 -16.18 14.38 -0.75
N LYS A 19 -15.98 14.05 0.51
CA LYS A 19 -16.28 14.93 1.63
C LYS A 19 -15.02 15.72 1.99
N LYS A 20 -15.16 16.98 2.42
CA LYS A 20 -14.08 17.82 2.99
C LYS A 20 -13.50 17.14 4.25
N SER A 21 -12.74 16.07 4.05
CA SER A 21 -11.93 15.50 5.12
C SER A 21 -10.69 16.39 5.28
N ASN A 22 -10.38 16.78 6.51
CA ASN A 22 -9.10 17.44 6.82
C ASN A 22 -7.91 16.46 6.72
N LYS A 23 -8.18 15.18 6.44
CA LYS A 23 -7.18 14.14 6.27
C LYS A 23 -6.76 14.03 4.81
N LEU A 24 -5.46 14.08 4.57
CA LEU A 24 -4.86 13.99 3.24
C LEU A 24 -4.26 12.60 2.96
N GLY A 25 -4.22 11.72 3.95
CA GLY A 25 -3.71 10.37 3.84
C GLY A 25 -4.76 9.29 4.12
N PHE A 26 -4.62 8.14 3.46
CA PHE A 26 -5.36 6.92 3.74
C PHE A 26 -4.38 5.76 3.94
N TYR A 27 -4.41 5.13 5.09
CA TYR A 27 -3.51 4.05 5.46
C TYR A 27 -4.29 2.75 5.62
N LEU A 28 -4.13 1.83 4.67
CA LEU A 28 -4.79 0.53 4.65
C LEU A 28 -3.79 -0.54 5.09
N HIS A 29 -4.01 -1.13 6.25
CA HIS A 29 -3.18 -2.23 6.73
C HIS A 29 -3.98 -3.53 6.90
N GLY A 30 -3.27 -4.63 7.07
CA GLY A 30 -3.84 -5.97 7.29
C GLY A 30 -2.86 -7.06 6.88
N ASP A 31 -3.20 -8.30 7.17
CA ASP A 31 -2.33 -9.44 6.90
C ASP A 31 -2.01 -9.64 5.41
N VAL A 32 -1.00 -10.47 5.14
CA VAL A 32 -0.65 -10.84 3.76
C VAL A 32 -1.79 -11.63 3.14
N GLY A 33 -2.15 -11.28 1.91
CA GLY A 33 -3.18 -12.00 1.14
C GLY A 33 -4.62 -11.59 1.42
N VAL A 34 -4.89 -10.61 2.32
CA VAL A 34 -6.26 -10.10 2.58
C VAL A 34 -6.84 -9.23 1.46
N GLY A 35 -6.12 -9.03 0.36
CA GLY A 35 -6.63 -8.28 -0.80
C GLY A 35 -6.41 -6.78 -0.76
N LYS A 36 -5.46 -6.26 0.04
CA LYS A 36 -5.12 -4.82 0.06
C LYS A 36 -4.83 -4.27 -1.33
N THR A 37 -3.98 -4.96 -2.09
CA THR A 37 -3.62 -4.57 -3.46
C THR A 37 -4.83 -4.59 -4.41
N MET A 38 -5.77 -5.51 -4.22
CA MET A 38 -7.00 -5.54 -5.02
C MET A 38 -7.87 -4.31 -4.75
N VAL A 39 -8.04 -3.95 -3.48
CA VAL A 39 -8.76 -2.74 -3.07
C VAL A 39 -8.08 -1.50 -3.63
N LEU A 40 -6.75 -1.43 -3.51
CA LEU A 40 -5.95 -0.33 -4.06
C LEU A 40 -6.13 -0.20 -5.58
N ASN A 41 -6.04 -1.31 -6.32
CA ASN A 41 -6.23 -1.34 -7.79
C ASN A 41 -7.60 -0.80 -8.19
N PHE A 42 -8.65 -1.22 -7.49
CA PHE A 42 -10.00 -0.75 -7.75
C PHE A 42 -10.07 0.78 -7.66
N PHE A 43 -9.58 1.37 -6.58
CA PHE A 43 -9.61 2.82 -6.41
C PHE A 43 -8.64 3.55 -7.33
N TYR A 44 -7.46 2.98 -7.59
CA TYR A 44 -6.52 3.56 -8.52
C TYR A 44 -7.13 3.70 -9.93
N ASN A 45 -7.83 2.68 -10.40
CA ASN A 45 -8.45 2.70 -11.72
C ASN A 45 -9.71 3.59 -11.79
N TYR A 46 -10.44 3.70 -10.67
CA TYR A 46 -11.67 4.50 -10.63
C TYR A 46 -11.41 6.02 -10.64
N LEU A 47 -10.32 6.47 -10.05
CA LEU A 47 -10.02 7.90 -9.95
C LEU A 47 -9.38 8.44 -11.25
N ASN A 48 -10.01 9.43 -11.86
CA ASN A 48 -9.50 10.10 -13.06
C ASN A 48 -8.85 11.46 -12.70
N ILE A 49 -7.76 11.41 -11.93
CA ILE A 49 -6.96 12.56 -11.51
C ILE A 49 -5.46 12.24 -11.70
N PRO A 50 -4.58 13.26 -11.78
CA PRO A 50 -3.13 13.04 -11.82
C PRO A 50 -2.67 12.22 -10.63
N LYS A 51 -2.15 11.02 -10.89
CA LYS A 51 -1.79 10.06 -9.84
C LYS A 51 -0.58 9.24 -10.23
N GLN A 52 0.17 8.81 -9.23
CA GLN A 52 1.31 7.91 -9.41
C GLN A 52 1.24 6.78 -8.39
N ARG A 53 1.61 5.59 -8.80
CA ARG A 53 1.76 4.42 -7.92
C ARG A 53 3.20 3.96 -7.96
N LEU A 54 3.77 3.77 -6.78
CA LEU A 54 5.17 3.41 -6.58
C LEU A 54 5.29 2.41 -5.43
N HIS A 55 6.31 1.56 -5.49
CA HIS A 55 6.81 0.93 -4.26
C HIS A 55 7.52 1.99 -3.42
N PHE A 56 7.32 1.92 -2.10
CA PHE A 56 7.90 2.92 -1.20
C PHE A 56 9.43 3.02 -1.32
N ASN A 57 10.10 1.89 -1.50
CA ASN A 57 11.56 1.87 -1.69
C ASN A 57 12.00 2.62 -2.96
N GLU A 58 11.28 2.48 -4.08
CA GLU A 58 11.57 3.20 -5.32
C GLU A 58 11.42 4.71 -5.14
N PHE A 59 10.38 5.12 -4.40
CA PHE A 59 10.18 6.51 -4.05
C PHE A 59 11.36 7.06 -3.24
N MET A 60 11.83 6.33 -2.23
CA MET A 60 12.95 6.76 -1.39
C MET A 60 14.26 6.83 -2.15
N ILE A 61 14.53 5.88 -3.06
CA ILE A 61 15.68 5.96 -3.98
C ILE A 61 15.60 7.26 -4.80
N GLY A 62 14.43 7.56 -5.38
CA GLY A 62 14.23 8.80 -6.13
C GLY A 62 14.45 10.07 -5.30
N VAL A 63 14.05 10.07 -4.02
CA VAL A 63 14.32 11.17 -3.09
C VAL A 63 15.83 11.34 -2.88
N HIS A 64 16.55 10.25 -2.57
CA HIS A 64 18.00 10.29 -2.34
C HIS A 64 18.77 10.73 -3.58
N ASP A 65 18.42 10.20 -4.75
CA ASP A 65 19.04 10.57 -6.02
C ASP A 65 18.82 12.06 -6.30
N PHE A 66 17.61 12.56 -6.09
CA PHE A 66 17.32 13.99 -6.28
C PHE A 66 18.12 14.88 -5.32
N LEU A 67 18.20 14.51 -4.04
CA LEU A 67 18.98 15.24 -3.04
C LEU A 67 20.47 15.22 -3.39
N HIS A 68 20.98 14.10 -3.85
CA HIS A 68 22.36 13.96 -4.27
C HIS A 68 22.68 14.82 -5.52
N ALA A 69 21.85 14.74 -6.55
CA ALA A 69 22.02 15.47 -7.79
C ALA A 69 21.92 17.01 -7.64
N ASN A 70 21.25 17.49 -6.58
CA ASN A 70 21.05 18.93 -6.36
C ASN A 70 21.82 19.47 -5.15
N LYS A 71 22.84 18.76 -4.66
CA LYS A 71 23.63 19.18 -3.48
C LYS A 71 24.16 20.61 -3.57
N ASP A 72 24.57 21.04 -4.75
CA ASP A 72 25.13 22.39 -4.95
C ASP A 72 24.08 23.49 -4.76
N LYS A 73 22.80 23.19 -4.98
CA LYS A 73 21.68 24.10 -4.73
C LYS A 73 21.28 24.19 -3.26
N SER A 74 21.73 23.25 -2.42
CA SER A 74 21.37 23.17 -1.00
C SER A 74 21.75 24.40 -0.16
N LYS A 75 22.69 25.21 -0.65
CA LYS A 75 23.10 26.44 0.03
C LYS A 75 22.02 27.53 0.01
N ASN A 76 21.12 27.52 -0.95
CA ASN A 76 20.13 28.56 -1.19
C ASN A 76 18.68 28.10 -1.12
N GLU A 77 18.42 26.80 -1.14
CA GLU A 77 17.07 26.25 -1.22
C GLU A 77 16.93 24.95 -0.41
N ASN A 78 15.74 24.74 0.19
CA ASN A 78 15.40 23.47 0.84
C ASN A 78 15.11 22.40 -0.23
N LEU A 79 16.01 21.47 -0.39
CA LEU A 79 15.92 20.44 -1.44
C LEU A 79 14.69 19.53 -1.30
N LEU A 80 14.21 19.27 -0.09
CA LEU A 80 12.97 18.51 0.11
C LEU A 80 11.75 19.30 -0.37
N GLU A 81 11.71 20.60 -0.15
CA GLU A 81 10.63 21.45 -0.67
C GLU A 81 10.66 21.51 -2.20
N LEU A 82 11.84 21.61 -2.80
CA LEU A 82 12.01 21.57 -4.24
C LEU A 82 11.55 20.23 -4.82
N PHE A 83 11.93 19.13 -4.19
CA PHE A 83 11.48 17.78 -4.58
C PHE A 83 9.96 17.65 -4.55
N VAL A 84 9.33 18.07 -3.44
CA VAL A 84 7.87 17.97 -3.27
C VAL A 84 7.13 18.90 -4.23
N ARG A 85 7.66 20.10 -4.53
CA ARG A 85 7.10 20.97 -5.55
C ARG A 85 7.09 20.31 -6.92
N ASN A 86 8.23 19.73 -7.33
CA ASN A 86 8.33 18.98 -8.60
C ASN A 86 7.41 17.74 -8.63
N LEU A 87 7.14 17.13 -7.48
CA LEU A 87 6.18 16.04 -7.36
C LEU A 87 4.75 16.57 -7.54
N LYS A 88 4.39 17.69 -6.87
CA LYS A 88 3.06 18.31 -6.94
C LYS A 88 2.70 18.75 -8.37
N ASP A 89 3.66 19.21 -9.15
CA ASP A 89 3.44 19.58 -10.55
C ASP A 89 3.03 18.38 -11.42
N LYS A 90 3.31 17.17 -10.99
CA LYS A 90 3.03 15.94 -11.73
C LYS A 90 1.81 15.19 -11.24
N VAL A 91 1.52 15.24 -9.92
CA VAL A 91 0.50 14.41 -9.30
C VAL A 91 -0.25 15.13 -8.18
N ASP A 92 -1.53 14.79 -8.03
CA ASP A 92 -2.35 15.18 -6.89
C ASP A 92 -2.41 14.09 -5.83
N ILE A 93 -2.10 12.85 -6.21
CA ILE A 93 -2.15 11.71 -5.31
C ILE A 93 -1.03 10.70 -5.61
N VAL A 94 -0.40 10.21 -4.55
CA VAL A 94 0.59 9.13 -4.60
C VAL A 94 0.07 7.90 -3.87
N TYR A 95 0.23 6.75 -4.49
CA TYR A 95 -0.08 5.45 -3.91
C TYR A 95 1.22 4.72 -3.59
N PHE A 96 1.43 4.43 -2.32
CA PHE A 96 2.54 3.60 -1.86
C PHE A 96 2.07 2.18 -1.61
N ASP A 97 2.58 1.26 -2.43
CA ASP A 97 2.38 -0.17 -2.22
C ASP A 97 3.45 -0.70 -1.25
N GLU A 98 3.03 -1.64 -0.40
CA GLU A 98 3.92 -2.33 0.55
C GLU A 98 4.76 -1.37 1.40
N PHE A 99 4.09 -0.36 1.97
CA PHE A 99 4.78 0.63 2.80
C PHE A 99 5.38 -0.03 4.04
N GLN A 100 6.69 -0.01 4.11
CA GLN A 100 7.46 -0.36 5.29
C GLN A 100 8.78 0.42 5.31
N VAL A 101 9.29 0.70 6.51
CA VAL A 101 10.54 1.42 6.71
C VAL A 101 11.53 0.47 7.39
N THR A 102 12.66 0.23 6.74
CA THR A 102 13.71 -0.67 7.23
C THR A 102 15.04 0.03 7.40
N ASN A 103 15.24 1.17 6.72
CA ASN A 103 16.49 1.90 6.70
C ASN A 103 16.42 3.13 7.62
N ILE A 104 17.44 3.30 8.46
CA ILE A 104 17.54 4.45 9.37
C ILE A 104 17.69 5.78 8.62
N VAL A 105 18.38 5.80 7.47
CA VAL A 105 18.56 7.02 6.67
C VAL A 105 17.21 7.53 6.18
N ASP A 106 16.34 6.63 5.75
CA ASP A 106 14.97 6.96 5.36
C ASP A 106 14.19 7.46 6.56
N ALA A 107 14.27 6.75 7.70
CA ALA A 107 13.57 7.12 8.92
C ALA A 107 13.85 8.56 9.36
N MET A 108 15.08 9.04 9.21
CA MET A 108 15.49 10.38 9.62
C MET A 108 14.88 11.51 8.78
N ILE A 109 14.61 11.28 7.51
CA ILE A 109 14.08 12.32 6.59
C ILE A 109 12.57 12.27 6.42
N LEU A 110 11.94 11.12 6.71
CA LEU A 110 10.52 10.88 6.43
C LEU A 110 9.61 11.89 7.14
N GLY A 111 9.88 12.23 8.39
CA GLY A 111 9.08 13.19 9.13
C GLY A 111 8.96 14.51 8.38
N LYS A 112 10.10 15.12 8.02
CA LYS A 112 10.12 16.39 7.31
C LYS A 112 9.57 16.28 5.89
N LEU A 113 9.88 15.21 5.18
CA LEU A 113 9.39 14.98 3.82
C LEU A 113 7.86 14.92 3.77
N PHE A 114 7.24 14.11 4.64
CA PHE A 114 5.79 13.96 4.65
C PHE A 114 5.05 15.18 5.20
N GLU A 115 5.66 15.92 6.13
CA GLU A 115 5.13 17.22 6.54
C GLU A 115 5.01 18.17 5.36
N ILE A 116 6.05 18.25 4.50
CA ILE A 116 6.05 19.10 3.30
C ILE A 116 5.04 18.56 2.27
N ILE A 117 4.95 17.25 2.08
CA ILE A 117 3.98 16.62 1.16
C ILE A 117 2.54 17.03 1.55
N PHE A 118 2.17 16.89 2.81
CA PHE A 118 0.83 17.26 3.29
C PHE A 118 0.58 18.76 3.24
N LYS A 119 1.58 19.61 3.53
CA LYS A 119 1.48 21.07 3.34
C LYS A 119 1.20 21.47 1.88
N ASN A 120 1.68 20.71 0.92
CA ASN A 120 1.42 20.93 -0.50
C ASN A 120 0.13 20.28 -1.01
N ASN A 121 -0.73 19.79 -0.10
CA ASN A 121 -2.01 19.16 -0.43
C ASN A 121 -1.89 17.97 -1.39
N ILE A 122 -0.79 17.22 -1.33
CA ILE A 122 -0.65 15.95 -2.04
C ILE A 122 -1.32 14.88 -1.19
N LYS A 123 -2.28 14.18 -1.76
CA LYS A 123 -2.93 13.06 -1.09
C LYS A 123 -2.05 11.82 -1.16
N ILE A 124 -2.04 11.04 -0.08
CA ILE A 124 -1.25 9.81 -0.01
C ILE A 124 -2.14 8.64 0.36
N ILE A 125 -1.95 7.52 -0.33
CA ILE A 125 -2.55 6.23 0.02
C ILE A 125 -1.44 5.23 0.28
N PHE A 126 -1.50 4.57 1.43
CA PHE A 126 -0.57 3.52 1.81
C PHE A 126 -1.29 2.18 1.86
N THR A 127 -0.62 1.12 1.39
CA THR A 127 -0.92 -0.25 1.81
C THR A 127 0.26 -0.80 2.61
N SER A 128 -0.03 -1.48 3.71
CA SER A 128 0.99 -2.05 4.59
C SER A 128 0.51 -3.34 5.25
N ASN A 129 1.45 -4.16 5.70
CA ASN A 129 1.16 -5.29 6.58
C ASN A 129 1.27 -4.89 8.07
N ILE A 130 1.68 -3.65 8.34
CA ILE A 130 2.03 -3.17 9.67
C ILE A 130 1.11 -2.00 10.03
N LYS A 131 0.62 -1.94 11.27
CA LYS A 131 -0.11 -0.78 11.80
C LYS A 131 0.83 0.42 11.93
N ILE A 132 0.26 1.64 11.84
CA ILE A 132 1.05 2.88 11.95
C ILE A 132 1.89 2.90 13.24
N GLU A 133 1.31 2.54 14.38
CA GLU A 133 1.99 2.50 15.69
C GLU A 133 3.20 1.55 15.75
N ASN A 134 3.18 0.49 14.91
CA ASN A 134 4.21 -0.55 14.87
C ASN A 134 5.24 -0.33 13.75
N LEU A 135 5.12 0.75 12.98
CA LEU A 135 6.12 1.09 11.97
C LEU A 135 7.49 1.28 12.61
N TYR A 136 8.50 0.63 12.03
CA TYR A 136 9.88 0.71 12.48
C TYR A 136 10.08 0.36 13.97
N LYS A 137 9.27 -0.58 14.51
CA LYS A 137 9.20 -0.90 15.95
C LYS A 137 10.56 -1.31 16.54
N ASP A 138 11.32 -2.13 15.81
CA ASP A 138 12.61 -2.65 16.25
C ASP A 138 13.78 -1.94 15.54
N GLY A 139 13.52 -0.77 14.95
CA GLY A 139 14.52 0.00 14.23
C GLY A 139 15.48 0.76 15.14
N LEU A 140 16.72 0.92 14.67
CA LEU A 140 17.74 1.73 15.34
C LEU A 140 17.27 3.19 15.46
N GLN A 141 17.48 3.81 16.63
CA GLN A 141 17.11 5.20 16.89
C GLN A 141 15.64 5.51 16.59
N ARG A 142 14.74 4.61 16.98
CA ARG A 142 13.30 4.74 16.75
C ARG A 142 12.72 6.07 17.23
N ASP A 143 13.31 6.66 18.26
CA ASP A 143 12.87 7.96 18.79
C ASP A 143 12.88 9.07 17.73
N GLN A 144 13.81 9.00 16.78
CA GLN A 144 13.88 9.94 15.66
C GLN A 144 12.78 9.66 14.59
N PHE A 145 12.22 8.47 14.59
CA PHE A 145 11.11 8.08 13.70
C PHE A 145 9.73 8.40 14.28
N ILE A 146 9.60 8.53 15.59
CA ILE A 146 8.33 8.86 16.26
C ILE A 146 7.65 10.12 15.67
N PRO A 147 8.35 11.21 15.35
CA PRO A 147 7.72 12.37 14.71
C PRO A 147 7.01 12.04 13.40
N PHE A 148 7.57 11.15 12.59
CA PHE A 148 6.91 10.66 11.37
C PHE A 148 5.62 9.89 11.69
N ILE A 149 5.65 8.98 12.66
CA ILE A 149 4.45 8.25 13.11
C ILE A 149 3.32 9.24 13.45
N LYS A 150 3.62 10.26 14.26
CA LYS A 150 2.66 11.30 14.64
C LYS A 150 2.09 12.07 13.43
N ILE A 151 2.92 12.38 12.45
CA ILE A 151 2.48 13.04 11.21
C ILE A 151 1.51 12.15 10.45
N ILE A 152 1.81 10.86 10.32
CA ILE A 152 0.92 9.92 9.62
C ILE A 152 -0.40 9.75 10.39
N GLU A 153 -0.39 9.59 11.71
CA GLU A 153 -1.59 9.52 12.55
C GLU A 153 -2.46 10.78 12.43
N GLN A 154 -1.83 11.95 12.40
CA GLN A 154 -2.53 13.23 12.24
C GLN A 154 -3.19 13.37 10.87
N HIS A 155 -2.50 13.00 9.82
CA HIS A 155 -2.89 13.27 8.44
C HIS A 155 -3.59 12.10 7.76
N CYS A 156 -3.51 10.87 8.28
CA CYS A 156 -4.10 9.69 7.65
C CYS A 156 -5.34 9.17 8.37
N ILE A 157 -6.25 8.60 7.59
CA ILE A 157 -7.30 7.71 8.08
C ILE A 157 -6.71 6.31 8.08
N GLU A 158 -6.51 5.72 9.26
CA GLU A 158 -6.06 4.35 9.38
C GLU A 158 -7.25 3.39 9.30
N THR A 159 -7.11 2.34 8.51
CA THR A 159 -8.16 1.33 8.33
C THR A 159 -7.52 -0.05 8.24
N GLU A 160 -8.03 -0.98 9.02
CA GLU A 160 -7.64 -2.38 8.97
C GLU A 160 -8.54 -3.17 8.00
N LEU A 161 -7.91 -3.89 7.08
CA LEU A 161 -8.58 -4.85 6.22
C LEU A 161 -8.46 -6.24 6.84
N VAL A 162 -9.54 -6.71 7.44
CA VAL A 162 -9.65 -8.04 8.04
C VAL A 162 -10.54 -8.91 7.20
N ILE A 163 -10.05 -10.08 6.79
CA ILE A 163 -10.87 -11.14 6.20
C ILE A 163 -11.06 -12.21 7.26
N LYS A 164 -12.29 -12.38 7.74
CA LYS A 164 -12.62 -13.38 8.78
C LYS A 164 -12.56 -14.82 8.26
N GLU A 165 -12.57 -15.03 6.96
CA GLU A 165 -12.47 -16.33 6.32
C GLU A 165 -11.38 -16.30 5.25
N ASP A 166 -10.43 -17.20 5.35
CA ASP A 166 -9.44 -17.44 4.31
C ASP A 166 -10.17 -18.06 3.10
N TYR A 167 -10.52 -17.22 2.11
CA TYR A 167 -11.16 -17.67 0.86
C TYR A 167 -10.35 -18.73 0.13
N ARG A 168 -9.07 -18.87 0.45
CA ARG A 168 -8.25 -19.96 -0.07
C ARG A 168 -8.66 -21.31 0.53
N LYS A 169 -9.35 -21.29 1.69
CA LYS A 169 -9.84 -22.50 2.36
C LYS A 169 -11.31 -22.81 2.08
N SER A 170 -12.14 -21.84 1.70
CA SER A 170 -13.58 -22.02 1.54
C SER A 170 -14.02 -22.46 0.15
N GLY A 171 -13.18 -22.33 -0.87
CA GLY A 171 -13.50 -22.72 -2.25
C GLY A 171 -12.78 -23.99 -2.73
N ILE A 172 -11.81 -24.48 -1.98
CA ILE A 172 -11.06 -25.67 -2.33
C ILE A 172 -11.27 -26.67 -1.20
N LYS A 173 -12.29 -27.56 -1.36
CA LYS A 173 -12.23 -28.86 -0.69
C LYS A 173 -10.81 -29.36 -0.92
N THR A 174 -10.08 -29.64 0.15
CA THR A 174 -8.72 -30.19 0.23
C THR A 174 -8.26 -30.85 -1.08
N LEU A 175 -7.90 -30.03 -2.05
CA LEU A 175 -7.14 -30.52 -3.18
C LEU A 175 -5.73 -30.68 -2.66
N GLU A 176 -5.31 -31.91 -2.48
CA GLU A 176 -3.91 -32.22 -2.23
C GLU A 176 -3.11 -31.53 -3.32
N ARG A 177 -2.30 -30.54 -2.95
CA ARG A 177 -1.50 -29.75 -3.90
C ARG A 177 -0.29 -30.51 -4.42
N PHE A 178 -0.07 -31.71 -3.89
CA PHE A 178 1.04 -32.56 -4.25
C PHE A 178 0.51 -33.96 -4.59
N PHE A 179 0.61 -34.32 -5.83
CA PHE A 179 0.27 -35.64 -6.33
C PHE A 179 1.54 -36.50 -6.30
N TYR A 180 1.69 -37.32 -5.27
CA TYR A 180 2.82 -38.22 -5.10
C TYR A 180 2.33 -39.55 -4.58
N PRO A 181 2.88 -40.68 -5.06
CA PRO A 181 3.90 -40.87 -6.10
C PRO A 181 3.36 -40.64 -7.51
N ASN A 182 4.25 -40.35 -8.48
CA ASN A 182 3.86 -40.19 -9.88
C ASN A 182 3.52 -41.56 -10.48
N ASN A 183 2.22 -41.90 -10.51
CA ASN A 183 1.68 -43.17 -11.04
C ASN A 183 0.38 -42.91 -11.80
N GLU A 184 -0.19 -43.94 -12.41
CA GLU A 184 -1.43 -43.82 -13.21
C GLU A 184 -2.60 -43.25 -12.42
N LYS A 185 -2.71 -43.58 -11.13
CA LYS A 185 -3.78 -43.11 -10.24
C LYS A 185 -3.68 -41.58 -10.04
N THR A 186 -2.49 -41.08 -9.69
CA THR A 186 -2.28 -39.63 -9.53
C THR A 186 -2.41 -38.88 -10.83
N SER A 187 -2.02 -39.45 -11.96
CA SER A 187 -2.22 -38.88 -13.29
C SER A 187 -3.73 -38.77 -13.63
N PHE A 188 -4.52 -39.73 -13.24
CA PHE A 188 -5.98 -39.70 -13.41
C PHE A 188 -6.61 -38.59 -12.53
N GLU A 189 -6.21 -38.46 -11.28
CA GLU A 189 -6.68 -37.44 -10.35
C GLU A 189 -6.34 -36.03 -10.83
N VAL A 190 -5.13 -35.81 -11.35
CA VAL A 190 -4.70 -34.54 -11.98
C VAL A 190 -5.57 -34.20 -13.19
N ASN A 191 -5.82 -35.20 -14.06
CA ASN A 191 -6.66 -34.98 -15.25
C ASN A 191 -8.13 -34.69 -14.89
N GLN A 192 -8.65 -35.32 -13.85
CA GLN A 192 -10.00 -35.04 -13.35
C GLN A 192 -10.09 -33.61 -12.80
N LEU A 193 -9.13 -33.19 -11.97
CA LEU A 193 -9.05 -31.85 -11.44
C LEU A 193 -8.95 -30.79 -12.57
N PHE A 194 -8.10 -31.05 -13.56
CA PHE A 194 -7.96 -30.15 -14.72
C PHE A 194 -9.29 -29.98 -15.47
N ARG A 195 -10.05 -31.06 -15.63
CA ARG A 195 -11.38 -31.01 -16.26
C ARG A 195 -12.40 -30.23 -15.45
N GLU A 196 -12.37 -30.32 -14.13
CA GLU A 196 -13.26 -29.55 -13.25
C GLU A 196 -12.95 -28.05 -13.35
N ILE A 197 -11.67 -27.66 -13.22
CA ILE A 197 -11.23 -26.26 -13.30
C ILE A 197 -11.53 -25.65 -14.68
N THR A 198 -11.44 -26.45 -15.76
CA THR A 198 -11.69 -25.93 -17.11
C THR A 198 -13.17 -25.87 -17.46
N LYS A 199 -14.04 -26.65 -16.82
CA LYS A 199 -15.50 -26.58 -16.98
C LYS A 199 -16.09 -25.32 -16.33
N GLU A 200 -15.61 -24.90 -15.17
CA GLU A 200 -16.06 -23.68 -14.50
C GLU A 200 -15.76 -22.40 -15.33
N LYS A 201 -14.69 -22.40 -16.13
CA LYS A 201 -14.35 -21.27 -17.03
C LYS A 201 -15.24 -21.14 -18.27
N LYS A 202 -16.07 -22.12 -18.57
CA LYS A 202 -17.00 -22.08 -19.74
C LYS A 202 -18.41 -21.59 -19.38
N GLN A 203 -18.68 -21.27 -18.11
CA GLN A 203 -19.99 -20.81 -17.62
C GLN A 203 -19.98 -19.38 -17.08
N SER A 204 -18.91 -18.61 -17.28
CA SER A 204 -18.83 -17.21 -16.89
C SER A 204 -18.61 -16.29 -18.10
#